data_9294e73926d06dca6a3b7531f40a48c9
#
_entry.id   9294e73926d06dca6a3b7531f40a48c9
#
_cell.length_a   1.000
_cell.length_b   1.000
_cell.length_c   1.000
_cell.angle_alpha   90.00
_cell.angle_beta   90.00
_cell.angle_gamma   90.00
#
_symmetry.space_group_name_H-M   'P 1'
#
loop_
_entity.id
_entity.type
_entity.pdbx_description
1 polymer ?
#
loop_
_entity_poly.entity_id
_entity_poly.type
_entity_poly.pdbx_seq_one_letter_code
_entity_poly.pdbx_strand_id
1 'polypeptide(L)'
;MNKAYSIVWNSSRQAWVVASELARGHGFVLAKNTLLVLTVASTVGNAFAQTYNCSTGQVCTPNIISSGDTQYVFNTGVTNNTVISGTGKQVVSSGGKTNFTTINDKNGNQVVGYNGSATNTKVSSGGFQRVSSGGTATGTRLSGGNQNVSSG
;
A
#
# COMPACT_ATOMS: atom_id res chain seq x y z
N MET A 1 46.65 -1.73 3.15
CA MET A 1 45.86 -0.79 2.35
C MET A 1 45.18 0.17 3.29
N ASN A 2 45.61 1.42 3.33
CA ASN A 2 44.96 2.46 4.14
C ASN A 2 43.69 2.91 3.44
N LYS A 3 42.54 2.75 4.12
CA LYS A 3 41.29 3.32 3.64
C LYS A 3 41.22 4.76 4.13
N ALA A 4 41.37 5.71 3.23
CA ALA A 4 41.19 7.12 3.55
C ALA A 4 39.71 7.47 3.49
N TYR A 5 39.23 8.04 4.60
CA TYR A 5 37.88 8.59 4.70
C TYR A 5 37.99 10.08 4.97
N SER A 6 37.18 10.88 4.31
CA SER A 6 37.05 12.30 4.60
C SER A 6 35.73 12.55 5.32
N ILE A 7 35.77 13.42 6.32
CA ILE A 7 34.55 13.92 6.98
C ILE A 7 34.12 15.17 6.25
N VAL A 8 32.90 15.20 5.72
CA VAL A 8 32.36 16.31 4.97
C VAL A 8 31.10 16.83 5.66
N TRP A 9 30.98 18.16 5.75
CA TRP A 9 29.77 18.79 6.27
C TRP A 9 28.64 18.71 5.24
N ASN A 10 27.52 18.12 5.62
CA ASN A 10 26.31 18.09 4.81
C ASN A 10 25.37 19.20 5.26
N SER A 11 25.27 20.27 4.50
CA SER A 11 24.44 21.43 4.80
C SER A 11 22.94 21.15 4.83
N SER A 12 22.48 20.15 4.05
CA SER A 12 21.06 19.75 4.03
C SER A 12 20.63 18.95 5.25
N ARG A 13 21.58 18.25 5.90
CA ARG A 13 21.34 17.46 7.11
C ARG A 13 21.87 18.13 8.37
N GLN A 14 22.58 19.24 8.23
CA GLN A 14 23.29 19.92 9.33
C GLN A 14 24.13 18.97 10.20
N ALA A 15 24.80 18.01 9.55
CA ALA A 15 25.60 16.98 10.22
C ALA A 15 26.88 16.67 9.46
N TRP A 16 27.91 16.25 10.19
CA TRP A 16 29.15 15.72 9.62
C TRP A 16 28.92 14.29 9.12
N VAL A 17 29.24 14.01 7.88
CA VAL A 17 29.10 12.67 7.28
C VAL A 17 30.44 12.15 6.77
N VAL A 18 30.67 10.87 6.89
CA VAL A 18 31.86 10.20 6.37
C VAL A 18 31.67 9.92 4.90
N ALA A 19 32.53 10.49 4.06
CA ALA A 19 32.58 10.20 2.62
C ALA A 19 33.79 9.34 2.27
N SER A 20 33.61 8.30 1.47
CA SER A 20 34.74 7.53 0.93
C SER A 20 35.35 8.28 -0.26
N GLU A 21 36.69 8.17 -0.44
CA GLU A 21 37.37 8.82 -1.57
C GLU A 21 36.96 8.34 -2.97
N LEU A 22 36.27 7.22 -3.04
CA LEU A 22 35.68 6.71 -4.30
C LEU A 22 34.53 7.60 -4.84
N ALA A 23 34.06 8.56 -4.08
CA ALA A 23 33.03 9.51 -4.51
C ALA A 23 33.58 10.68 -5.34
N ARG A 24 34.89 10.80 -5.51
CA ARG A 24 35.53 11.83 -6.33
C ARG A 24 35.72 11.38 -7.76
N GLY A 25 34.68 11.39 -8.54
CA GLY A 25 35.04 11.17 -9.95
C GLY A 25 33.95 10.85 -10.95
N HIS A 26 32.74 11.17 -10.72
CA HIS A 26 31.77 11.29 -11.82
C HIS A 26 30.69 12.27 -11.39
N GLY A 27 30.64 13.40 -12.02
CA GLY A 27 29.56 14.37 -11.82
C GLY A 27 28.24 13.70 -12.13
N PHE A 28 27.42 13.50 -11.12
CA PHE A 28 26.02 13.12 -11.29
C PHE A 28 25.31 14.33 -11.91
N VAL A 29 25.09 14.27 -13.20
CA VAL A 29 24.12 15.14 -13.85
C VAL A 29 22.74 14.65 -13.40
N LEU A 30 22.16 15.34 -12.46
CA LEU A 30 20.75 15.14 -12.11
C LEU A 30 19.92 15.59 -13.31
N ALA A 31 19.46 14.63 -14.11
CA ALA A 31 18.42 14.87 -15.08
C ALA A 31 17.19 15.41 -14.33
N LYS A 32 16.76 16.61 -14.67
CA LYS A 32 15.50 17.20 -14.22
C LYS A 32 14.40 16.20 -14.50
N ASN A 33 13.62 15.84 -13.47
CA ASN A 33 12.43 15.00 -13.48
C ASN A 33 12.57 13.49 -13.24
N THR A 34 13.60 13.04 -12.53
CA THR A 34 13.50 11.70 -11.96
C THR A 34 13.66 11.82 -10.44
N LEU A 35 12.55 11.77 -9.71
CA LEU A 35 12.55 11.59 -8.27
C LEU A 35 12.99 10.14 -7.99
N LEU A 36 14.32 9.93 -7.93
CA LEU A 36 14.86 8.67 -7.45
C LEU A 36 14.68 8.64 -5.92
N VAL A 37 13.58 8.09 -5.48
CA VAL A 37 13.40 7.73 -4.08
C VAL A 37 14.31 6.53 -3.83
N LEU A 38 15.54 6.81 -3.36
CA LEU A 38 16.42 5.79 -2.81
C LEU A 38 15.82 5.34 -1.48
N THR A 39 14.98 4.31 -1.53
CA THR A 39 14.52 3.63 -0.32
C THR A 39 15.70 2.86 0.25
N VAL A 40 16.37 3.45 1.25
CA VAL A 40 17.25 2.69 2.12
C VAL A 40 16.35 1.73 2.91
N ALA A 41 16.34 0.47 2.49
CA ALA A 41 15.74 -0.59 3.29
C ALA A 41 16.57 -0.75 4.58
N SER A 42 16.20 0.00 5.61
CA SER A 42 16.68 -0.29 6.96
C SER A 42 15.94 -1.52 7.47
N THR A 43 16.64 -2.64 7.57
CA THR A 43 16.17 -3.89 8.20
C THR A 43 16.07 -3.73 9.72
N VAL A 44 15.26 -2.83 10.21
CA VAL A 44 14.80 -2.78 11.60
C VAL A 44 13.29 -2.65 11.54
N GLY A 45 12.64 -3.73 11.90
CA GLY A 45 11.23 -4.01 11.73
C GLY A 45 10.25 -3.07 12.44
N ASN A 46 10.15 -1.85 11.98
CA ASN A 46 8.97 -1.02 12.19
C ASN A 46 8.36 -0.76 10.81
N ALA A 47 7.49 -1.65 10.39
CA ALA A 47 6.60 -1.37 9.28
C ALA A 47 5.69 -0.22 9.73
N PHE A 48 6.00 1.01 9.32
CA PHE A 48 5.09 2.13 9.50
C PHE A 48 3.85 1.86 8.66
N ALA A 49 2.67 2.05 9.26
CA ALA A 49 1.39 1.97 8.56
C ALA A 49 1.40 2.90 7.34
N GLN A 50 1.15 2.33 6.17
CA GLN A 50 1.15 3.06 4.90
C GLN A 50 -0.29 3.33 4.47
N THR A 51 -0.50 4.49 3.85
CA THR A 51 -1.79 4.82 3.23
C THR A 51 -1.60 4.94 1.72
N TYR A 52 -2.38 4.16 0.97
CA TYR A 52 -2.37 4.13 -0.49
C TYR A 52 -3.68 4.66 -1.04
N ASN A 53 -3.63 5.66 -1.91
CA ASN A 53 -4.81 6.24 -2.54
C ASN A 53 -4.88 5.83 -4.02
N CYS A 54 -5.96 5.20 -4.40
CA CYS A 54 -6.25 4.76 -5.75
C CYS A 54 -7.46 5.51 -6.29
N SER A 55 -7.24 6.41 -7.24
CA SER A 55 -8.31 7.24 -7.79
C SER A 55 -8.13 7.52 -9.29
N THR A 56 -9.15 8.11 -9.92
CA THR A 56 -9.09 8.73 -11.24
C THR A 56 -8.65 7.76 -12.35
N GLY A 57 -9.38 6.65 -12.53
CA GLY A 57 -9.19 5.72 -13.66
C GLY A 57 -7.88 4.94 -13.63
N GLN A 58 -7.14 4.99 -12.54
CA GLN A 58 -5.87 4.27 -12.39
C GLN A 58 -6.11 2.82 -11.95
N VAL A 59 -5.27 1.92 -12.45
CA VAL A 59 -5.08 0.59 -11.87
C VAL A 59 -3.92 0.70 -10.89
N CYS A 60 -4.19 0.47 -9.62
CA CYS A 60 -3.28 0.84 -8.56
C CYS A 60 -2.57 -0.34 -7.90
N THR A 61 -1.37 -0.07 -7.46
CA THR A 61 -0.55 -0.89 -6.57
C THR A 61 -0.42 -0.21 -5.19
N PRO A 62 -0.05 -0.91 -4.12
CA PRO A 62 0.40 -2.30 -4.12
C PRO A 62 -0.77 -3.30 -4.21
N ASN A 63 -0.44 -4.51 -4.66
CA ASN A 63 -1.38 -5.63 -4.63
C ASN A 63 -1.35 -6.37 -3.28
N ILE A 64 -0.50 -5.97 -2.35
CA ILE A 64 -0.41 -6.51 -0.99
C ILE A 64 -0.60 -5.38 0.00
N ILE A 65 -1.59 -5.52 0.88
CA ILE A 65 -1.89 -4.60 1.97
C ILE A 65 -1.56 -5.34 3.26
N SER A 66 -0.48 -4.94 3.91
CA SER A 66 0.06 -5.60 5.10
C SER A 66 -0.53 -5.02 6.41
N SER A 67 -0.09 -5.56 7.53
CA SER A 67 -0.53 -5.10 8.86
C SER A 67 -0.32 -3.59 9.05
N GLY A 68 -1.40 -2.90 9.41
CA GLY A 68 -1.41 -1.46 9.62
C GLY A 68 -1.66 -0.65 8.36
N ASP A 69 -1.47 -1.21 7.17
CA ASP A 69 -1.67 -0.49 5.91
C ASP A 69 -3.15 -0.26 5.61
N THR A 70 -3.43 0.84 4.93
CA THR A 70 -4.77 1.13 4.42
C THR A 70 -4.71 1.56 2.96
N GLN A 71 -5.52 0.92 2.12
CA GLN A 71 -5.72 1.31 0.73
C GLN A 71 -7.13 1.86 0.53
N TYR A 72 -7.23 3.06 -0.01
CA TYR A 72 -8.49 3.67 -0.43
C TYR A 72 -8.62 3.58 -1.95
N VAL A 73 -9.74 3.04 -2.42
CA VAL A 73 -10.08 2.91 -3.84
C VAL A 73 -11.36 3.71 -4.11
N PHE A 74 -11.24 4.79 -4.87
CA PHE A 74 -12.35 5.74 -5.08
C PHE A 74 -12.23 6.45 -6.44
N ASN A 75 -13.22 7.25 -6.81
CA ASN A 75 -13.21 8.07 -8.03
C ASN A 75 -12.76 7.29 -9.28
N THR A 76 -13.41 6.17 -9.58
CA THR A 76 -13.09 5.28 -10.70
C THR A 76 -11.73 4.56 -10.64
N GLY A 77 -10.99 4.65 -9.52
CA GLY A 77 -9.80 3.83 -9.27
C GLY A 77 -10.12 2.34 -9.29
N VAL A 78 -9.19 1.53 -9.77
CA VAL A 78 -9.36 0.07 -9.88
C VAL A 78 -8.18 -0.64 -9.26
N THR A 79 -8.44 -1.68 -8.46
CA THR A 79 -7.41 -2.62 -8.01
C THR A 79 -7.75 -4.04 -8.46
N ASN A 80 -6.73 -4.82 -8.80
CA ASN A 80 -6.87 -6.21 -9.21
C ASN A 80 -5.92 -7.09 -8.40
N ASN A 81 -6.38 -8.30 -8.05
CA ASN A 81 -5.57 -9.31 -7.36
C ASN A 81 -4.95 -8.79 -6.05
N THR A 82 -5.71 -8.03 -5.26
CA THR A 82 -5.23 -7.50 -3.98
C THR A 82 -5.25 -8.58 -2.90
N VAL A 83 -4.16 -8.68 -2.14
CA VAL A 83 -4.07 -9.54 -0.96
C VAL A 83 -4.04 -8.66 0.29
N ILE A 84 -4.96 -8.92 1.22
CA ILE A 84 -5.02 -8.24 2.52
C ILE A 84 -4.55 -9.21 3.58
N SER A 85 -3.46 -8.85 4.28
CA SER A 85 -2.82 -9.67 5.30
C SER A 85 -2.75 -8.95 6.65
N GLY A 86 -2.74 -9.72 7.73
CA GLY A 86 -2.68 -9.18 9.07
C GLY A 86 -3.84 -8.23 9.37
N THR A 87 -3.55 -7.03 9.80
CA THR A 87 -4.53 -5.96 10.08
C THR A 87 -4.74 -5.00 8.91
N GLY A 88 -4.31 -5.37 7.71
CA GLY A 88 -4.46 -4.56 6.50
C GLY A 88 -5.93 -4.23 6.20
N LYS A 89 -6.17 -3.06 5.63
CA LYS A 89 -7.52 -2.56 5.33
C LYS A 89 -7.62 -2.04 3.91
N GLN A 90 -8.67 -2.44 3.19
CA GLN A 90 -9.04 -1.85 1.90
C GLN A 90 -10.42 -1.19 2.02
N VAL A 91 -10.53 0.06 1.61
CA VAL A 91 -11.77 0.82 1.59
C VAL A 91 -12.13 1.17 0.15
N VAL A 92 -13.27 0.70 -0.30
CA VAL A 92 -13.77 0.87 -1.68
C VAL A 92 -15.02 1.72 -1.63
N SER A 93 -15.01 2.88 -2.24
CA SER A 93 -16.15 3.82 -2.17
C SER A 93 -16.18 4.75 -3.39
N SER A 94 -17.24 5.54 -3.51
CA SER A 94 -17.30 6.66 -4.47
C SER A 94 -16.89 6.31 -5.90
N GLY A 95 -17.37 5.17 -6.43
CA GLY A 95 -17.06 4.71 -7.79
C GLY A 95 -15.79 3.87 -7.91
N GLY A 96 -15.07 3.62 -6.80
CA GLY A 96 -13.93 2.71 -6.78
C GLY A 96 -14.34 1.26 -7.04
N LYS A 97 -13.43 0.48 -7.66
CA LYS A 97 -13.69 -0.93 -8.02
C LYS A 97 -12.53 -1.81 -7.61
N THR A 98 -12.85 -2.98 -7.06
CA THR A 98 -11.84 -4.01 -6.77
C THR A 98 -12.26 -5.35 -7.37
N ASN A 99 -11.29 -6.05 -7.99
CA ASN A 99 -11.49 -7.37 -8.56
C ASN A 99 -10.50 -8.36 -7.93
N PHE A 100 -10.98 -9.54 -7.57
CA PHE A 100 -10.15 -10.63 -7.02
C PHE A 100 -9.36 -10.24 -5.77
N THR A 101 -10.03 -9.65 -4.77
CA THR A 101 -9.41 -9.40 -3.46
C THR A 101 -9.38 -10.70 -2.64
N THR A 102 -8.25 -11.01 -2.04
CA THR A 102 -8.13 -12.13 -1.10
C THR A 102 -7.80 -11.59 0.30
N ILE A 103 -8.59 -11.93 1.29
CA ILE A 103 -8.39 -11.59 2.69
C ILE A 103 -7.95 -12.87 3.40
N ASN A 104 -6.68 -12.94 3.80
CA ASN A 104 -6.07 -14.17 4.30
C ASN A 104 -6.05 -14.29 5.82
N ASP A 105 -6.21 -13.19 6.56
CA ASP A 105 -6.02 -13.15 8.00
C ASP A 105 -7.25 -12.66 8.75
N LYS A 106 -7.38 -13.10 10.01
CA LYS A 106 -8.53 -12.82 10.89
C LYS A 106 -8.81 -11.34 11.18
N ASN A 107 -7.87 -10.46 10.96
CA ASN A 107 -8.04 -9.03 11.18
C ASN A 107 -8.01 -8.22 9.86
N GLY A 108 -7.77 -8.91 8.73
CA GLY A 108 -7.83 -8.30 7.41
C GLY A 108 -9.26 -7.84 7.09
N ASN A 109 -9.41 -6.66 6.54
CA ASN A 109 -10.72 -6.03 6.36
C ASN A 109 -10.87 -5.35 5.00
N GLN A 110 -11.93 -5.70 4.27
CA GLN A 110 -12.37 -4.94 3.10
C GLN A 110 -13.72 -4.26 3.44
N VAL A 111 -13.78 -2.95 3.28
CA VAL A 111 -15.02 -2.17 3.44
C VAL A 111 -15.47 -1.68 2.08
N VAL A 112 -16.67 -2.05 1.68
CA VAL A 112 -17.31 -1.60 0.44
C VAL A 112 -18.41 -0.61 0.82
N GLY A 113 -18.11 0.66 0.65
CA GLY A 113 -19.00 1.77 1.00
C GLY A 113 -19.82 2.25 -0.20
N TYR A 114 -20.53 3.36 0.00
CA TYR A 114 -21.43 3.97 -0.98
C TYR A 114 -20.78 4.08 -2.37
N ASN A 115 -21.50 3.59 -3.38
CA ASN A 115 -21.06 3.55 -4.79
C ASN A 115 -19.70 2.85 -5.03
N GLY A 116 -19.22 2.04 -4.08
CA GLY A 116 -18.06 1.16 -4.24
C GLY A 116 -18.49 -0.22 -4.76
N SER A 117 -17.61 -0.88 -5.50
CA SER A 117 -17.87 -2.21 -6.05
C SER A 117 -16.70 -3.16 -5.80
N ALA A 118 -16.99 -4.32 -5.19
CA ALA A 118 -16.04 -5.42 -5.01
C ALA A 118 -16.54 -6.68 -5.73
N THR A 119 -15.68 -7.27 -6.57
CA THR A 119 -16.03 -8.47 -7.35
C THR A 119 -15.06 -9.59 -7.03
N ASN A 120 -15.59 -10.81 -6.85
CA ASN A 120 -14.81 -12.04 -6.60
C ASN A 120 -13.87 -11.92 -5.38
N THR A 121 -14.36 -11.41 -4.26
CA THR A 121 -13.60 -11.38 -3.01
C THR A 121 -13.59 -12.76 -2.35
N LYS A 122 -12.42 -13.25 -1.98
CA LYS A 122 -12.25 -14.44 -1.15
C LYS A 122 -11.92 -14.00 0.28
N VAL A 123 -12.73 -14.44 1.27
CA VAL A 123 -12.52 -14.10 2.68
C VAL A 123 -12.22 -15.39 3.45
N SER A 124 -11.00 -15.50 3.96
CA SER A 124 -10.49 -16.68 4.66
C SER A 124 -10.09 -16.34 6.08
N SER A 125 -9.89 -17.37 6.90
CA SER A 125 -9.22 -17.30 8.21
C SER A 125 -9.73 -16.21 9.17
N GLY A 126 -11.05 -15.99 9.20
CA GLY A 126 -11.66 -14.99 10.09
C GLY A 126 -11.50 -13.53 9.63
N GLY A 127 -11.10 -13.31 8.38
CA GLY A 127 -11.15 -12.00 7.76
C GLY A 127 -12.57 -11.47 7.58
N PHE A 128 -12.70 -10.19 7.26
CA PHE A 128 -14.00 -9.51 7.16
C PHE A 128 -14.17 -8.77 5.86
N GLN A 129 -15.35 -8.93 5.24
CA GLN A 129 -15.84 -8.01 4.23
C GLN A 129 -17.10 -7.32 4.75
N ARG A 130 -17.09 -6.00 4.80
CA ARG A 130 -18.25 -5.20 5.20
C ARG A 130 -18.78 -4.46 4.00
N VAL A 131 -20.05 -4.66 3.71
CA VAL A 131 -20.76 -3.94 2.65
C VAL A 131 -21.74 -3.01 3.33
N SER A 132 -21.50 -1.72 3.21
CA SER A 132 -22.38 -0.68 3.76
C SER A 132 -23.43 -0.25 2.73
N SER A 133 -24.40 0.53 3.17
CA SER A 133 -25.44 1.09 2.31
C SER A 133 -24.87 1.69 1.02
N GLY A 134 -25.44 1.31 -0.13
CA GLY A 134 -25.00 1.73 -1.46
C GLY A 134 -23.71 1.11 -1.97
N GLY A 135 -23.06 0.22 -1.21
CA GLY A 135 -21.95 -0.61 -1.68
C GLY A 135 -22.44 -1.88 -2.37
N THR A 136 -21.65 -2.43 -3.28
CA THR A 136 -21.97 -3.66 -3.99
C THR A 136 -20.82 -4.67 -3.87
N ALA A 137 -21.13 -5.90 -3.47
CA ALA A 137 -20.20 -7.02 -3.49
C ALA A 137 -20.80 -8.17 -4.30
N THR A 138 -20.06 -8.66 -5.29
CA THR A 138 -20.50 -9.75 -6.17
C THR A 138 -19.48 -10.87 -6.16
N GLY A 139 -19.94 -12.12 -6.09
CA GLY A 139 -19.07 -13.29 -6.16
C GLY A 139 -18.16 -13.48 -4.93
N THR A 140 -18.56 -12.96 -3.77
CA THR A 140 -17.81 -13.18 -2.52
C THR A 140 -17.86 -14.64 -2.11
N ARG A 141 -16.70 -15.20 -1.79
CA ARG A 141 -16.53 -16.58 -1.29
C ARG A 141 -15.96 -16.56 0.12
N LEU A 142 -16.68 -17.16 1.06
CA LEU A 142 -16.27 -17.26 2.45
C LEU A 142 -15.64 -18.64 2.71
N SER A 143 -14.44 -18.64 3.30
CA SER A 143 -13.72 -19.84 3.72
C SER A 143 -13.16 -19.61 5.13
N GLY A 144 -14.02 -19.64 6.13
CA GLY A 144 -13.70 -19.30 7.52
C GLY A 144 -13.64 -17.78 7.80
N GLY A 145 -14.06 -16.95 6.88
CA GLY A 145 -14.22 -15.51 7.05
C GLY A 145 -15.69 -15.09 7.15
N ASN A 146 -15.93 -13.80 7.30
CA ASN A 146 -17.26 -13.22 7.49
C ASN A 146 -17.56 -12.12 6.46
N GLN A 147 -18.82 -12.05 6.04
CA GLN A 147 -19.34 -10.93 5.29
C GLN A 147 -20.53 -10.32 6.04
N ASN A 148 -20.46 -9.03 6.30
CA ASN A 148 -21.55 -8.27 6.91
C ASN A 148 -22.11 -7.30 5.90
N VAL A 149 -23.41 -7.38 5.61
CA VAL A 149 -24.10 -6.48 4.70
C VAL A 149 -25.08 -5.65 5.52
N SER A 150 -24.91 -4.33 5.49
CA SER A 150 -25.83 -3.39 6.13
C SER A 150 -26.72 -2.77 5.08
N SER A 151 -28.00 -2.97 5.20
CA SER A 151 -29.01 -2.23 4.44
C SER A 151 -29.08 -0.79 4.93
N GLY A 152 -29.19 0.16 4.02
CA GLY A 152 -29.56 1.55 4.35
C GLY A 152 -31.06 1.69 4.44
#